data_ccc06c54dc39680cc54ab9cecbe4e909
#
_entry.id   ccc06c54dc39680cc54ab9cecbe4e909
#
_cell.length_a   1.000
_cell.length_b   1.000
_cell.length_c   1.000
_cell.angle_alpha   90.00
_cell.angle_beta   90.00
_cell.angle_gamma   90.00
#
_symmetry.space_group_name_H-M   'P 1'
#
loop_
_entity.id
_entity.type
_entity.pdbx_description
1 polymer ?
#
loop_
_entity_poly.entity_id
_entity_poly.type
_entity_poly.pdbx_seq_one_letter_code
_entity_poly.pdbx_strand_id
1 'polypeptide(L)'
;LDVTTVLHTGRVSKQLPLLIAVPTTAGTGSEVTAGAVITDPIQKRKYALSNLFLIPKYAVLDSSLLVSLPSNMTAYTGMDALTHAIEAYINCFNNRKTNESALCAIKSIFQYLVPSLEDGLNMQYRLELLEASYNAGVAISNNYVGYVHAIVHGIGGMYHLQHGMINATILPIVLEEYGSAVVSKLAKIADVVGITGANDQDKSTQFIQKLKDLNQIFTIPTSIPEIQEEDIHYLAIGEEKEGNPSYPTPVTWNVEQFEKVIRKIKHGYTI
;
A
#
# COMPACT_ATOMS: atom_id res chain seq x y z
N LEU A 1 -6.95 0.03 28.62
CA LEU A 1 -5.79 -0.45 27.85
C LEU A 1 -4.88 0.75 27.62
N ASP A 2 -3.67 0.68 28.13
CA ASP A 2 -2.66 1.67 27.81
C ASP A 2 -2.05 1.35 26.45
N VAL A 3 -2.00 2.33 25.56
CA VAL A 3 -1.46 2.18 24.20
C VAL A 3 -0.02 1.67 24.24
N THR A 4 0.78 2.14 25.21
CA THR A 4 2.16 1.69 25.39
C THR A 4 2.26 0.19 25.68
N THR A 5 1.35 -0.33 26.50
CA THR A 5 1.28 -1.77 26.80
C THR A 5 0.90 -2.58 25.57
N VAL A 6 -0.02 -2.09 24.74
CA VAL A 6 -0.42 -2.76 23.49
C VAL A 6 0.71 -2.75 22.48
N LEU A 7 1.43 -1.63 22.35
CA LEU A 7 2.63 -1.50 21.50
C LEU A 7 3.72 -2.51 21.87
N HIS A 8 3.96 -2.71 23.17
CA HIS A 8 5.01 -3.63 23.64
C HIS A 8 4.59 -5.11 23.60
N THR A 9 3.31 -5.41 23.75
CA THR A 9 2.84 -6.80 23.88
C THR A 9 2.12 -7.33 22.64
N GLY A 10 1.67 -6.46 21.73
CA GLY A 10 0.82 -6.81 20.59
C GLY A 10 -0.56 -7.37 21.00
N ARG A 11 -0.88 -7.36 22.30
CA ARG A 11 -2.05 -8.07 22.83
C ARG A 11 -3.20 -7.12 23.16
N VAL A 12 -4.28 -7.23 22.40
CA VAL A 12 -5.61 -6.74 22.80
C VAL A 12 -6.28 -7.88 23.56
N SER A 13 -6.33 -7.79 24.89
CA SER A 13 -6.80 -8.87 25.77
C SER A 13 -8.29 -8.77 26.17
N LYS A 14 -8.97 -7.73 25.75
CA LYS A 14 -10.38 -7.48 26.10
C LYS A 14 -11.20 -7.28 24.84
N GLN A 15 -12.45 -7.76 24.90
CA GLN A 15 -13.42 -7.44 23.87
C GLN A 15 -13.62 -5.93 23.79
N LEU A 16 -13.45 -5.39 22.57
CA LEU A 16 -13.66 -3.97 22.29
C LEU A 16 -15.16 -3.66 22.19
N PRO A 17 -15.56 -2.39 22.39
CA PRO A 17 -16.90 -1.94 22.06
C PRO A 17 -17.26 -2.22 20.60
N LEU A 18 -18.56 -2.25 20.29
CA LEU A 18 -19.02 -2.36 18.91
C LEU A 18 -18.44 -1.20 18.07
N LEU A 19 -17.67 -1.54 17.04
CA LEU A 19 -17.11 -0.60 16.09
C LEU A 19 -17.83 -0.75 14.74
N ILE A 20 -18.40 0.36 14.27
CA ILE A 20 -18.96 0.50 12.93
C ILE A 20 -18.06 1.51 12.20
N ALA A 21 -17.43 1.12 11.12
CA ALA A 21 -16.54 1.98 10.35
C ALA A 21 -17.25 2.51 9.11
N VAL A 22 -17.10 3.81 8.88
CA VAL A 22 -17.64 4.51 7.71
C VAL A 22 -16.47 5.26 7.06
N PRO A 23 -15.80 4.69 6.04
CA PRO A 23 -14.64 5.31 5.44
C PRO A 23 -15.02 6.59 4.68
N THR A 24 -14.18 7.61 4.78
CA THR A 24 -14.29 8.88 4.05
C THR A 24 -13.22 9.04 2.97
N THR A 25 -12.41 8.00 2.77
CA THR A 25 -11.41 7.87 1.70
C THR A 25 -11.43 6.45 1.16
N ALA A 26 -11.10 6.27 -0.10
CA ALA A 26 -10.93 4.97 -0.74
C ALA A 26 -9.43 4.63 -0.81
N GLY A 27 -8.85 4.11 0.27
CA GLY A 27 -7.40 3.90 0.35
C GLY A 27 -7.00 2.87 1.39
N THR A 28 -7.12 3.20 2.65
CA THR A 28 -6.56 2.42 3.77
C THR A 28 -7.21 1.04 3.97
N GLY A 29 -8.47 0.86 3.55
CA GLY A 29 -9.23 -0.35 3.86
C GLY A 29 -9.40 -0.61 5.36
N SER A 30 -9.23 0.42 6.22
CA SER A 30 -9.24 0.28 7.67
C SER A 30 -10.56 -0.23 8.23
N GLU A 31 -11.65 -0.13 7.48
CA GLU A 31 -12.98 -0.65 7.82
C GLU A 31 -13.05 -2.19 7.84
N VAL A 32 -12.02 -2.88 7.33
CA VAL A 32 -11.95 -4.35 7.29
C VAL A 32 -10.59 -4.92 7.71
N THR A 33 -9.65 -4.06 8.10
CA THR A 33 -8.30 -4.53 8.46
C THR A 33 -8.16 -4.84 9.94
N ALA A 34 -7.32 -5.82 10.25
CA ALA A 34 -6.88 -6.13 11.60
C ALA A 34 -5.77 -5.20 12.09
N GLY A 35 -5.36 -4.25 11.26
CA GLY A 35 -4.23 -3.37 11.49
C GLY A 35 -4.62 -2.03 12.08
N ALA A 36 -3.74 -1.48 12.90
CA ALA A 36 -3.76 -0.09 13.34
C ALA A 36 -2.33 0.44 13.35
N VAL A 37 -2.12 1.65 12.84
CA VAL A 37 -0.80 2.29 12.83
C VAL A 37 -0.81 3.44 13.83
N ILE A 38 0.14 3.40 14.77
CA ILE A 38 0.28 4.41 15.82
C ILE A 38 1.62 5.12 15.64
N THR A 39 1.57 6.45 15.62
CA THR A 39 2.76 7.29 15.54
C THR A 39 3.32 7.55 16.93
N ASP A 40 4.58 7.22 17.16
CA ASP A 40 5.35 7.66 18.33
C ASP A 40 6.06 8.96 17.97
N PRO A 41 5.64 10.10 18.56
CA PRO A 41 6.24 11.40 18.25
C PRO A 41 7.65 11.58 18.86
N ILE A 42 8.01 10.79 19.87
CA ILE A 42 9.31 10.86 20.53
C ILE A 42 10.36 10.13 19.68
N GLN A 43 10.04 8.90 19.24
CA GLN A 43 10.92 8.10 18.42
C GLN A 43 10.78 8.42 16.91
N LYS A 44 9.88 9.34 16.54
CA LYS A 44 9.58 9.73 15.15
C LYS A 44 9.33 8.52 14.25
N ARG A 45 8.58 7.56 14.76
CA ARG A 45 8.36 6.27 14.11
C ARG A 45 6.88 5.87 14.17
N LYS A 46 6.44 5.15 13.13
CA LYS A 46 5.13 4.52 13.09
C LYS A 46 5.27 3.05 13.48
N TYR A 47 4.35 2.57 14.31
CA TYR A 47 4.25 1.18 14.72
C TYR A 47 2.96 0.57 14.19
N ALA A 48 3.10 -0.49 13.41
CA ALA A 48 1.96 -1.29 12.98
C ALA A 48 1.59 -2.30 14.07
N LEU A 49 0.31 -2.30 14.45
CA LEU A 49 -0.29 -3.29 15.34
C LEU A 49 -1.25 -4.15 14.52
N SER A 50 -1.22 -5.46 14.73
CA SER A 50 -2.16 -6.38 14.10
C SER A 50 -2.87 -7.23 15.15
N ASN A 51 -4.20 -7.17 15.19
CA ASN A 51 -5.02 -7.98 16.08
C ASN A 51 -6.43 -8.12 15.52
N LEU A 52 -6.98 -9.34 15.49
CA LEU A 52 -8.32 -9.62 14.96
C LEU A 52 -9.45 -8.87 15.71
N PHE A 53 -9.24 -8.49 16.97
CA PHE A 53 -10.20 -7.67 17.71
C PHE A 53 -10.31 -6.21 17.24
N LEU A 54 -9.34 -5.76 16.42
CA LEU A 54 -9.38 -4.41 15.82
C LEU A 54 -10.28 -4.33 14.60
N ILE A 55 -10.64 -5.47 13.98
CA ILE A 55 -11.51 -5.47 12.80
C ILE A 55 -12.88 -4.91 13.19
N PRO A 56 -13.36 -3.84 12.52
CA PRO A 56 -14.71 -3.33 12.72
C PRO A 56 -15.77 -4.40 12.49
N LYS A 57 -16.84 -4.37 13.26
CA LYS A 57 -17.94 -5.34 13.15
C LYS A 57 -18.78 -5.11 11.90
N TYR A 58 -18.89 -3.85 11.49
CA TYR A 58 -19.60 -3.41 10.29
C TYR A 58 -18.79 -2.37 9.56
N ALA A 59 -18.79 -2.46 8.23
CA ALA A 59 -18.29 -1.44 7.32
C ALA A 59 -19.48 -0.87 6.53
N VAL A 60 -19.60 0.45 6.47
CA VAL A 60 -20.63 1.15 5.70
C VAL A 60 -19.95 1.93 4.59
N LEU A 61 -20.13 1.51 3.35
CA LEU A 61 -19.54 2.13 2.17
C LEU A 61 -20.53 3.14 1.57
N ASP A 62 -20.38 4.41 1.93
CA ASP A 62 -21.20 5.51 1.44
C ASP A 62 -20.36 6.42 0.53
N SER A 63 -20.56 6.31 -0.78
CA SER A 63 -19.83 7.08 -1.78
C SER A 63 -20.10 8.59 -1.71
N SER A 64 -21.21 9.01 -1.11
CA SER A 64 -21.53 10.44 -0.94
C SER A 64 -20.52 11.17 -0.08
N LEU A 65 -19.85 10.48 0.83
CA LEU A 65 -18.81 11.04 1.70
C LEU A 65 -17.50 11.34 0.97
N LEU A 66 -17.32 10.81 -0.24
CA LEU A 66 -16.11 10.99 -1.03
C LEU A 66 -16.22 12.07 -2.10
N VAL A 67 -17.41 12.60 -2.36
CA VAL A 67 -17.61 13.61 -3.45
C VAL A 67 -16.87 14.92 -3.19
N SER A 68 -16.61 15.26 -1.93
CA SER A 68 -15.84 16.45 -1.54
C SER A 68 -14.33 16.20 -1.42
N LEU A 69 -13.89 14.96 -1.63
CA LEU A 69 -12.47 14.62 -1.51
C LEU A 69 -11.66 15.26 -2.65
N PRO A 70 -10.61 16.05 -2.36
CA PRO A 70 -9.77 16.65 -3.39
C PRO A 70 -9.16 15.59 -4.33
N SER A 71 -8.95 15.98 -5.60
CA SER A 71 -8.44 15.05 -6.62
C SER A 71 -7.08 14.44 -6.26
N ASN A 72 -6.16 15.22 -5.70
CA ASN A 72 -4.87 14.71 -5.23
C ASN A 72 -5.03 13.68 -4.11
N MET A 73 -5.95 13.89 -3.17
CA MET A 73 -6.25 12.91 -2.11
C MET A 73 -6.90 11.65 -2.68
N THR A 74 -7.79 11.79 -3.67
CA THR A 74 -8.36 10.64 -4.39
C THR A 74 -7.25 9.81 -5.06
N ALA A 75 -6.30 10.47 -5.74
CA ALA A 75 -5.17 9.82 -6.38
C ALA A 75 -4.28 9.10 -5.35
N TYR A 76 -3.87 9.79 -4.29
CA TYR A 76 -2.97 9.23 -3.28
C TYR A 76 -3.59 8.04 -2.54
N THR A 77 -4.86 8.15 -2.14
CA THR A 77 -5.54 7.05 -1.45
C THR A 77 -5.83 5.88 -2.40
N GLY A 78 -6.20 6.15 -3.66
CA GLY A 78 -6.38 5.10 -4.66
C GLY A 78 -5.08 4.35 -4.98
N MET A 79 -3.95 5.05 -5.06
CA MET A 79 -2.63 4.43 -5.22
C MET A 79 -2.18 3.66 -3.98
N ASP A 80 -2.59 4.09 -2.78
CA ASP A 80 -2.39 3.35 -1.53
C ASP A 80 -3.14 2.01 -1.56
N ALA A 81 -4.44 2.03 -1.89
CA ALA A 81 -5.23 0.80 -2.07
C ALA A 81 -4.65 -0.11 -3.16
N LEU A 82 -4.14 0.46 -4.25
CA LEU A 82 -3.47 -0.31 -5.31
C LEU A 82 -2.20 -0.99 -4.78
N THR A 83 -1.40 -0.27 -3.99
CA THR A 83 -0.19 -0.83 -3.36
C THR A 83 -0.54 -1.96 -2.40
N HIS A 84 -1.56 -1.78 -1.56
CA HIS A 84 -2.09 -2.84 -0.69
C HIS A 84 -2.42 -4.12 -1.48
N ALA A 85 -3.21 -3.97 -2.55
CA ALA A 85 -3.66 -5.11 -3.35
C ALA A 85 -2.49 -5.80 -4.07
N ILE A 86 -1.53 -5.03 -4.62
CA ILE A 86 -0.35 -5.59 -5.30
C ILE A 86 0.52 -6.33 -4.30
N GLU A 87 0.89 -5.72 -3.16
CA GLU A 87 1.74 -6.37 -2.16
C GLU A 87 1.10 -7.65 -1.60
N ALA A 88 -0.19 -7.62 -1.29
CA ALA A 88 -0.91 -8.80 -0.82
C ALA A 88 -0.96 -9.92 -1.87
N TYR A 89 -0.96 -9.59 -3.17
CA TYR A 89 -0.99 -10.57 -4.24
C TYR A 89 0.37 -11.16 -4.56
N ILE A 90 1.44 -10.34 -4.57
CA ILE A 90 2.78 -10.79 -4.97
C ILE A 90 3.54 -11.53 -3.88
N ASN A 91 3.09 -11.49 -2.64
CA ASN A 91 3.77 -12.12 -1.50
C ASN A 91 3.87 -13.66 -1.62
N CYS A 92 4.59 -14.30 -0.70
CA CYS A 92 4.81 -15.76 -0.74
C CYS A 92 3.58 -16.58 -0.29
N PHE A 93 2.57 -15.97 0.35
CA PHE A 93 1.32 -16.66 0.66
C PHE A 93 0.48 -16.85 -0.61
N ASN A 94 -0.19 -17.98 -0.72
CA ASN A 94 -1.00 -18.30 -1.89
C ASN A 94 -2.43 -18.67 -1.48
N ASN A 95 -3.10 -17.74 -0.80
CA ASN A 95 -4.50 -17.90 -0.44
C ASN A 95 -5.40 -17.47 -1.62
N ARG A 96 -6.14 -18.41 -2.18
CA ARG A 96 -6.98 -18.19 -3.37
C ARG A 96 -7.98 -17.05 -3.17
N LYS A 97 -8.74 -17.04 -2.06
CA LYS A 97 -9.76 -16.01 -1.80
C LYS A 97 -9.14 -14.63 -1.68
N THR A 98 -8.01 -14.54 -0.98
CA THR A 98 -7.26 -13.30 -0.83
C THR A 98 -6.73 -12.79 -2.17
N ASN A 99 -6.21 -13.70 -3.00
CA ASN A 99 -5.74 -13.36 -4.34
C ASN A 99 -6.88 -12.85 -5.23
N GLU A 100 -8.07 -13.46 -5.14
CA GLU A 100 -9.28 -13.01 -5.87
C GLU A 100 -9.67 -11.59 -5.44
N SER A 101 -9.67 -11.27 -4.14
CA SER A 101 -9.94 -9.92 -3.62
C SER A 101 -8.89 -8.92 -4.10
N ALA A 102 -7.60 -9.27 -4.04
CA ALA A 102 -6.51 -8.40 -4.51
C ALA A 102 -6.64 -8.08 -6.01
N LEU A 103 -6.88 -9.09 -6.84
CA LEU A 103 -7.05 -8.89 -8.30
C LEU A 103 -8.32 -8.09 -8.63
N CYS A 104 -9.41 -8.28 -7.88
CA CYS A 104 -10.63 -7.49 -8.01
C CYS A 104 -10.32 -6.01 -7.71
N ALA A 105 -9.64 -5.72 -6.60
CA ALA A 105 -9.24 -4.37 -6.22
C ALA A 105 -8.36 -3.72 -7.30
N ILE A 106 -7.32 -4.41 -7.77
CA ILE A 106 -6.43 -3.91 -8.82
C ILE A 106 -7.22 -3.55 -10.08
N LYS A 107 -8.09 -4.46 -10.55
CA LYS A 107 -8.91 -4.24 -11.74
C LYS A 107 -9.79 -2.99 -11.60
N SER A 108 -10.53 -2.87 -10.49
CA SER A 108 -11.42 -1.73 -10.26
C SER A 108 -10.64 -0.41 -10.14
N ILE A 109 -9.49 -0.40 -9.46
CA ILE A 109 -8.67 0.82 -9.35
C ILE A 109 -8.16 1.26 -10.73
N PHE A 110 -7.65 0.35 -11.56
CA PHE A 110 -7.21 0.68 -12.92
C PHE A 110 -8.36 1.19 -13.80
N GLN A 111 -9.58 0.71 -13.57
CA GLN A 111 -10.74 1.11 -14.34
C GLN A 111 -11.32 2.46 -13.91
N TYR A 112 -11.32 2.77 -12.60
CA TYR A 112 -12.11 3.87 -12.05
C TYR A 112 -11.29 5.00 -11.42
N LEU A 113 -9.99 4.83 -11.14
CA LEU A 113 -9.21 5.86 -10.45
C LEU A 113 -9.05 7.11 -11.31
N VAL A 114 -8.61 6.98 -12.57
CA VAL A 114 -8.46 8.12 -13.48
C VAL A 114 -9.82 8.77 -13.76
N PRO A 115 -10.90 8.04 -14.15
CA PRO A 115 -12.22 8.64 -14.32
C PRO A 115 -12.75 9.36 -13.06
N SER A 116 -12.43 8.88 -11.86
CA SER A 116 -12.84 9.55 -10.62
C SER A 116 -12.14 10.88 -10.36
N LEU A 117 -10.98 11.13 -10.99
CA LEU A 117 -10.33 12.44 -10.93
C LEU A 117 -10.96 13.42 -11.94
N GLU A 118 -11.37 12.91 -13.09
CA GLU A 118 -12.00 13.71 -14.16
C GLU A 118 -13.42 14.11 -13.78
N ASP A 119 -14.19 13.19 -13.18
CA ASP A 119 -15.55 13.41 -12.67
C ASP A 119 -15.66 13.01 -11.19
N GLY A 120 -15.14 13.88 -10.32
CA GLY A 120 -15.09 13.66 -8.88
C GLY A 120 -16.46 13.61 -8.18
N LEU A 121 -17.52 14.07 -8.83
CA LEU A 121 -18.89 14.04 -8.32
C LEU A 121 -19.64 12.75 -8.68
N ASN A 122 -19.05 11.90 -9.52
CA ASN A 122 -19.66 10.65 -9.95
C ASN A 122 -19.69 9.62 -8.82
N MET A 123 -20.87 9.47 -8.24
CA MET A 123 -21.14 8.58 -7.10
C MET A 123 -20.80 7.12 -7.41
N GLN A 124 -21.01 6.68 -8.66
CA GLN A 124 -20.69 5.31 -9.06
C GLN A 124 -19.19 5.08 -9.06
N TYR A 125 -18.38 5.98 -9.64
CA TYR A 125 -16.93 5.85 -9.62
C TYR A 125 -16.38 5.88 -8.19
N ARG A 126 -16.95 6.73 -7.32
CA ARG A 126 -16.59 6.78 -5.90
C ARG A 126 -16.92 5.48 -5.17
N LEU A 127 -18.07 4.86 -5.47
CA LEU A 127 -18.46 3.57 -4.89
C LEU A 127 -17.52 2.45 -5.33
N GLU A 128 -17.21 2.37 -6.64
CA GLU A 128 -16.28 1.37 -7.17
C GLU A 128 -14.88 1.45 -6.52
N LEU A 129 -14.40 2.69 -6.25
CA LEU A 129 -13.15 2.87 -5.54
C LEU A 129 -13.24 2.49 -4.05
N LEU A 130 -14.36 2.76 -3.38
CA LEU A 130 -14.58 2.30 -2.01
C LEU A 130 -14.58 0.77 -1.92
N GLU A 131 -15.29 0.10 -2.83
CA GLU A 131 -15.32 -1.36 -2.90
C GLU A 131 -13.95 -1.94 -3.25
N ALA A 132 -13.17 -1.26 -4.10
CA ALA A 132 -11.81 -1.65 -4.40
C ALA A 132 -10.90 -1.52 -3.18
N SER A 133 -10.99 -0.40 -2.45
CA SER A 133 -10.26 -0.19 -1.19
C SER A 133 -10.63 -1.24 -0.13
N TYR A 134 -11.92 -1.55 0.01
CA TYR A 134 -12.41 -2.64 0.87
C TYR A 134 -11.77 -3.99 0.49
N ASN A 135 -11.78 -4.35 -0.80
CA ASN A 135 -11.18 -5.60 -1.27
C ASN A 135 -9.66 -5.64 -1.06
N ALA A 136 -8.96 -4.50 -1.25
CA ALA A 136 -7.54 -4.36 -0.91
C ALA A 136 -7.30 -4.55 0.59
N GLY A 137 -8.15 -3.97 1.44
CA GLY A 137 -8.14 -4.15 2.89
C GLY A 137 -8.34 -5.61 3.32
N VAL A 138 -9.30 -6.32 2.70
CA VAL A 138 -9.49 -7.77 2.90
C VAL A 138 -8.23 -8.53 2.50
N ALA A 139 -7.57 -8.15 1.42
CA ALA A 139 -6.37 -8.82 0.95
C ALA A 139 -5.21 -8.66 1.95
N ILE A 140 -4.90 -7.44 2.41
CA ILE A 140 -3.81 -7.22 3.38
C ILE A 140 -4.11 -7.78 4.77
N SER A 141 -5.36 -7.83 5.18
CA SER A 141 -5.74 -8.46 6.47
C SER A 141 -5.40 -9.95 6.54
N ASN A 142 -5.33 -10.63 5.39
CA ASN A 142 -5.03 -12.05 5.32
C ASN A 142 -3.60 -12.35 4.85
N ASN A 143 -3.06 -11.50 3.98
CA ASN A 143 -1.76 -11.73 3.34
C ASN A 143 -0.69 -10.68 3.74
N TYR A 144 -1.03 -9.75 4.62
CA TYR A 144 -0.15 -8.63 5.04
C TYR A 144 0.23 -7.71 3.87
N VAL A 145 1.03 -6.70 4.19
CA VAL A 145 1.72 -5.80 3.26
C VAL A 145 3.16 -6.28 3.00
N GLY A 146 3.97 -5.52 2.30
CA GLY A 146 5.34 -5.87 1.99
C GLY A 146 6.34 -4.73 2.25
N TYR A 147 7.45 -4.74 1.52
CA TYR A 147 8.53 -3.78 1.75
C TYR A 147 8.23 -2.37 1.28
N VAL A 148 7.24 -2.17 0.39
CA VAL A 148 6.78 -0.80 0.08
C VAL A 148 6.28 -0.16 1.36
N HIS A 149 5.38 -0.82 2.11
CA HIS A 149 4.83 -0.29 3.34
C HIS A 149 5.86 -0.20 4.47
N ALA A 150 6.80 -1.15 4.62
CA ALA A 150 7.87 -1.05 5.59
C ALA A 150 8.68 0.24 5.39
N ILE A 151 9.08 0.52 4.14
CA ILE A 151 9.82 1.73 3.77
C ILE A 151 8.99 3.00 3.98
N VAL A 152 7.72 2.98 3.59
CA VAL A 152 6.80 4.12 3.76
C VAL A 152 6.60 4.48 5.23
N HIS A 153 6.54 3.52 6.13
CA HIS A 153 6.40 3.76 7.56
C HIS A 153 7.63 4.48 8.14
N GLY A 154 8.83 4.07 7.75
CA GLY A 154 10.08 4.71 8.15
C GLY A 154 10.17 6.15 7.61
N ILE A 155 10.09 6.31 6.30
CA ILE A 155 10.19 7.62 5.64
C ILE A 155 9.05 8.55 6.08
N GLY A 156 7.81 8.07 6.07
CA GLY A 156 6.64 8.86 6.46
C GLY A 156 6.62 9.23 7.95
N GLY A 157 7.24 8.42 8.81
CA GLY A 157 7.42 8.73 10.23
C GLY A 157 8.48 9.81 10.47
N MET A 158 9.57 9.77 9.73
CA MET A 158 10.71 10.69 9.88
C MET A 158 10.47 12.04 9.20
N TYR A 159 9.96 12.05 7.98
CA TYR A 159 9.84 13.26 7.16
C TYR A 159 8.41 13.83 7.09
N HIS A 160 7.44 13.18 7.75
CA HIS A 160 6.03 13.62 7.79
C HIS A 160 5.38 13.79 6.41
N LEU A 161 5.80 12.99 5.44
CA LEU A 161 5.26 13.01 4.09
C LEU A 161 3.93 12.24 4.00
N GLN A 162 3.16 12.56 2.98
CA GLN A 162 1.84 11.99 2.77
C GLN A 162 1.93 10.51 2.34
N HIS A 163 1.29 9.61 3.09
CA HIS A 163 1.47 8.15 3.02
C HIS A 163 1.21 7.57 1.62
N GLY A 164 0.06 7.86 1.02
CA GLY A 164 -0.28 7.31 -0.30
C GLY A 164 0.58 7.86 -1.43
N MET A 165 1.07 9.11 -1.31
CA MET A 165 2.03 9.67 -2.25
C MET A 165 3.35 8.88 -2.20
N ILE A 166 3.87 8.64 -1.00
CA ILE A 166 5.12 7.86 -0.82
C ILE A 166 4.95 6.44 -1.35
N ASN A 167 3.82 5.78 -1.03
CA ASN A 167 3.51 4.44 -1.55
C ASN A 167 3.60 4.40 -3.08
N ALA A 168 2.97 5.35 -3.75
CA ALA A 168 2.95 5.42 -5.21
C ALA A 168 4.34 5.68 -5.81
N THR A 169 5.15 6.55 -5.18
CA THR A 169 6.53 6.81 -5.60
C THR A 169 7.41 5.57 -5.48
N ILE A 170 7.28 4.83 -4.38
CA ILE A 170 8.16 3.70 -4.03
C ILE A 170 7.78 2.42 -4.77
N LEU A 171 6.49 2.18 -5.00
CA LEU A 171 5.98 0.92 -5.55
C LEU A 171 6.72 0.46 -6.81
N PRO A 172 6.88 1.24 -7.89
CA PRO A 172 7.58 0.77 -9.08
C PRO A 172 9.05 0.42 -8.80
N ILE A 173 9.74 1.16 -7.92
CA ILE A 173 11.14 0.93 -7.55
C ILE A 173 11.29 -0.42 -6.84
N VAL A 174 10.43 -0.72 -5.88
CA VAL A 174 10.43 -1.97 -5.12
C VAL A 174 10.11 -3.17 -6.02
N LEU A 175 9.13 -3.03 -6.93
CA LEU A 175 8.79 -4.09 -7.87
C LEU A 175 9.94 -4.40 -8.84
N GLU A 176 10.66 -3.38 -9.31
CA GLU A 176 11.89 -3.56 -10.10
C GLU A 176 12.99 -4.27 -9.30
N GLU A 177 13.16 -3.94 -8.03
CA GLU A 177 14.20 -4.55 -7.19
C GLU A 177 13.88 -6.00 -6.79
N TYR A 178 12.60 -6.38 -6.72
CA TYR A 178 12.19 -7.79 -6.57
C TYR A 178 12.56 -8.64 -7.81
N GLY A 179 12.69 -8.01 -8.98
CA GLY A 179 13.17 -8.63 -10.22
C GLY A 179 12.40 -9.90 -10.60
N SER A 180 13.12 -10.97 -10.90
CA SER A 180 12.52 -12.23 -11.39
C SER A 180 11.56 -12.89 -10.42
N ALA A 181 11.63 -12.60 -9.10
CA ALA A 181 10.78 -13.20 -8.08
C ALA A 181 9.29 -12.85 -8.25
N VAL A 182 8.97 -11.74 -8.89
CA VAL A 182 7.58 -11.26 -9.05
C VAL A 182 7.05 -11.33 -10.48
N VAL A 183 7.89 -11.63 -11.48
CA VAL A 183 7.55 -11.58 -12.92
C VAL A 183 6.26 -12.33 -13.24
N SER A 184 6.12 -13.58 -12.82
CA SER A 184 4.93 -14.39 -13.13
C SER A 184 3.65 -13.83 -12.48
N LYS A 185 3.75 -13.26 -11.27
CA LYS A 185 2.60 -12.65 -10.59
C LYS A 185 2.23 -11.30 -11.21
N LEU A 186 3.22 -10.47 -11.55
CA LEU A 186 2.98 -9.21 -12.25
C LEU A 186 2.41 -9.42 -13.65
N ALA A 187 2.83 -10.46 -14.37
CA ALA A 187 2.25 -10.82 -15.67
C ALA A 187 0.76 -11.18 -15.55
N LYS A 188 0.35 -11.89 -14.49
CA LYS A 188 -1.07 -12.17 -14.22
C LYS A 188 -1.86 -10.91 -13.88
N ILE A 189 -1.27 -9.98 -13.12
CA ILE A 189 -1.90 -8.67 -12.88
C ILE A 189 -2.05 -7.92 -14.21
N ALA A 190 -1.01 -7.91 -15.05
CA ALA A 190 -1.04 -7.29 -16.36
C ALA A 190 -2.20 -7.82 -17.21
N ASP A 191 -2.40 -9.14 -17.25
CA ASP A 191 -3.54 -9.76 -17.95
C ASP A 191 -4.90 -9.26 -17.42
N VAL A 192 -5.05 -9.14 -16.09
CA VAL A 192 -6.29 -8.68 -15.45
C VAL A 192 -6.63 -7.23 -15.82
N VAL A 193 -5.61 -6.37 -15.98
CA VAL A 193 -5.80 -4.96 -16.34
C VAL A 193 -5.71 -4.71 -17.87
N GLY A 194 -5.65 -5.78 -18.68
CA GLY A 194 -5.68 -5.69 -20.13
C GLY A 194 -4.36 -5.33 -20.79
N ILE A 195 -3.23 -5.43 -20.07
CA ILE A 195 -1.89 -5.24 -20.63
C ILE A 195 -1.48 -6.55 -21.33
N THR A 196 -1.10 -6.44 -22.60
CA THR A 196 -0.62 -7.55 -23.42
C THR A 196 0.89 -7.50 -23.55
N GLY A 197 1.54 -8.62 -23.84
CA GLY A 197 2.98 -8.68 -24.04
C GLY A 197 3.41 -10.01 -24.66
N ALA A 198 4.65 -10.07 -25.17
CA ALA A 198 5.19 -11.24 -25.86
C ALA A 198 5.42 -12.43 -24.90
N ASN A 199 5.67 -12.16 -23.64
CA ASN A 199 5.91 -13.14 -22.57
C ASN A 199 5.70 -12.50 -21.19
N ASP A 200 5.81 -13.28 -20.13
CA ASP A 200 5.60 -12.81 -18.75
C ASP A 200 6.56 -11.68 -18.36
N GLN A 201 7.82 -11.73 -18.81
CA GLN A 201 8.79 -10.66 -18.53
C GLN A 201 8.36 -9.34 -19.18
N ASP A 202 7.91 -9.37 -20.42
CA ASP A 202 7.42 -8.19 -21.14
C ASP A 202 6.17 -7.62 -20.47
N LYS A 203 5.19 -8.47 -20.16
CA LYS A 203 3.98 -8.06 -19.40
C LYS A 203 4.32 -7.42 -18.06
N SER A 204 5.23 -8.02 -17.30
CA SER A 204 5.69 -7.49 -16.01
C SER A 204 6.33 -6.11 -16.17
N THR A 205 7.20 -5.94 -17.15
CA THR A 205 7.85 -4.65 -17.45
C THR A 205 6.83 -3.58 -17.84
N GLN A 206 5.88 -3.92 -18.72
CA GLN A 206 4.83 -3.00 -19.14
C GLN A 206 3.87 -2.64 -17.98
N PHE A 207 3.60 -3.58 -17.06
CA PHE A 207 2.81 -3.30 -15.88
C PHE A 207 3.51 -2.29 -14.94
N ILE A 208 4.82 -2.47 -14.69
CA ILE A 208 5.59 -1.51 -13.89
C ILE A 208 5.62 -0.13 -14.58
N GLN A 209 5.81 -0.10 -15.92
CA GLN A 209 5.73 1.15 -16.66
C GLN A 209 4.36 1.82 -16.51
N LYS A 210 3.27 1.05 -16.55
CA LYS A 210 1.91 1.59 -16.36
C LYS A 210 1.71 2.22 -14.98
N LEU A 211 2.36 1.71 -13.92
CA LEU A 211 2.36 2.35 -12.60
C LEU A 211 3.10 3.70 -12.63
N LYS A 212 4.23 3.78 -13.33
CA LYS A 212 4.97 5.04 -13.54
C LYS A 212 4.13 6.06 -14.32
N ASP A 213 3.41 5.60 -15.35
CA ASP A 213 2.50 6.45 -16.14
C ASP A 213 1.35 7.00 -15.26
N LEU A 214 0.77 6.17 -14.36
CA LEU A 214 -0.23 6.63 -13.40
C LEU A 214 0.33 7.70 -12.46
N ASN A 215 1.55 7.52 -11.97
CA ASN A 215 2.23 8.52 -11.14
C ASN A 215 2.39 9.85 -11.89
N GLN A 216 2.71 9.81 -13.18
CA GLN A 216 2.79 11.00 -14.02
C GLN A 216 1.43 11.68 -14.17
N ILE A 217 0.37 10.93 -14.48
CA ILE A 217 -1.01 11.45 -14.59
C ILE A 217 -1.44 12.14 -13.30
N PHE A 218 -1.09 11.57 -12.15
CA PHE A 218 -1.45 12.08 -10.82
C PHE A 218 -0.49 13.13 -10.27
N THR A 219 0.54 13.51 -11.04
CA THR A 219 1.58 14.43 -10.61
C THR A 219 2.27 13.98 -9.30
N ILE A 220 2.42 12.66 -9.14
CA ILE A 220 3.15 12.05 -8.02
C ILE A 220 4.64 12.11 -8.35
N PRO A 221 5.50 12.54 -7.40
CA PRO A 221 6.94 12.65 -7.63
C PRO A 221 7.57 11.28 -7.89
N THR A 222 8.62 11.24 -8.72
CA THR A 222 9.39 10.03 -9.01
C THR A 222 10.49 9.75 -8.00
N SER A 223 10.75 10.68 -7.08
CA SER A 223 11.81 10.64 -6.07
C SER A 223 11.35 11.28 -4.77
N ILE A 224 12.09 11.03 -3.69
CA ILE A 224 11.91 11.66 -2.37
C ILE A 224 13.24 12.31 -1.97
N PRO A 225 13.55 13.51 -2.50
CA PRO A 225 14.84 14.18 -2.26
C PRO A 225 15.02 14.67 -0.81
N GLU A 226 13.94 14.69 -0.02
CA GLU A 226 13.98 15.04 1.41
C GLU A 226 14.82 14.05 2.24
N ILE A 227 14.99 12.82 1.77
CA ILE A 227 15.79 11.80 2.46
C ILE A 227 17.24 12.28 2.59
N GLN A 228 17.75 12.38 3.83
CA GLN A 228 19.13 12.73 4.08
C GLN A 228 20.03 11.48 4.04
N GLU A 229 21.27 11.62 3.57
CA GLU A 229 22.17 10.47 3.41
C GLU A 229 22.53 9.84 4.77
N GLU A 230 22.65 10.66 5.82
CA GLU A 230 22.90 10.23 7.19
C GLU A 230 21.77 9.42 7.81
N ASP A 231 20.54 9.56 7.32
CA ASP A 231 19.37 8.86 7.85
C ASP A 231 19.18 7.47 7.20
N ILE A 232 19.80 7.21 6.04
CA ILE A 232 19.55 6.00 5.24
C ILE A 232 19.83 4.73 6.04
N HIS A 233 20.95 4.67 6.74
CA HIS A 233 21.31 3.49 7.53
C HIS A 233 20.33 3.23 8.68
N TYR A 234 19.89 4.29 9.35
CA TYR A 234 18.91 4.19 10.42
C TYR A 234 17.54 3.72 9.90
N LEU A 235 17.08 4.28 8.79
CA LEU A 235 15.86 3.85 8.10
C LEU A 235 15.95 2.37 7.73
N ALA A 236 17.03 1.96 7.05
CA ALA A 236 17.23 0.58 6.58
C ALA A 236 17.18 -0.47 7.69
N ILE A 237 17.79 -0.19 8.86
CA ILE A 237 17.69 -1.04 10.04
C ILE A 237 16.24 -1.13 10.54
N GLY A 238 15.55 0.00 10.54
CA GLY A 238 14.16 0.04 11.00
C GLY A 238 13.21 -0.74 10.11
N GLU A 239 13.38 -0.60 8.82
CA GLU A 239 12.54 -1.24 7.79
C GLU A 239 12.83 -2.73 7.68
N GLU A 240 14.10 -3.14 7.79
CA GLU A 240 14.49 -4.54 7.89
C GLU A 240 13.85 -5.21 9.11
N LYS A 241 13.91 -4.56 10.26
CA LYS A 241 13.31 -5.06 11.50
C LYS A 241 11.77 -5.12 11.45
N GLU A 242 11.12 -4.21 10.74
CA GLU A 242 9.67 -4.22 10.55
C GLU A 242 9.27 -5.32 9.58
N GLY A 243 9.93 -5.39 8.44
CA GLY A 243 9.60 -6.32 7.37
C GLY A 243 9.96 -7.77 7.69
N ASN A 244 11.08 -8.02 8.38
CA ASN A 244 11.60 -9.36 8.61
C ASN A 244 11.42 -9.82 10.08
N PRO A 245 10.91 -11.02 10.31
CA PRO A 245 10.30 -11.97 9.37
C PRO A 245 8.77 -11.74 9.20
N SER A 246 8.25 -10.57 9.57
CA SER A 246 6.81 -10.33 9.77
C SER A 246 6.03 -10.29 8.46
N TYR A 247 6.62 -9.76 7.39
CA TYR A 247 5.96 -9.63 6.10
C TYR A 247 6.33 -10.78 5.16
N PRO A 248 5.35 -11.42 4.53
CA PRO A 248 5.58 -12.57 3.65
C PRO A 248 6.04 -12.12 2.25
N THR A 249 7.13 -11.38 2.17
CA THR A 249 7.64 -10.79 0.93
C THR A 249 8.18 -11.83 -0.06
N PRO A 250 8.20 -11.53 -1.36
CA PRO A 250 8.72 -12.45 -2.39
C PRO A 250 10.20 -12.80 -2.21
N VAL A 251 10.98 -11.88 -1.64
CA VAL A 251 12.42 -12.01 -1.38
C VAL A 251 12.72 -11.40 -0.03
N THR A 252 13.64 -11.98 0.72
CA THR A 252 14.10 -11.38 1.98
C THR A 252 15.29 -10.45 1.71
N TRP A 253 15.18 -9.18 2.10
CA TRP A 253 16.25 -8.20 2.02
C TRP A 253 16.97 -8.04 3.36
N ASN A 254 18.27 -7.81 3.29
CA ASN A 254 19.09 -7.37 4.42
C ASN A 254 19.21 -5.83 4.45
N VAL A 255 19.84 -5.29 5.49
CA VAL A 255 20.03 -3.84 5.65
C VAL A 255 20.69 -3.19 4.41
N GLU A 256 21.70 -3.81 3.82
CA GLU A 256 22.41 -3.26 2.65
C GLU A 256 21.48 -3.11 1.43
N GLN A 257 20.57 -4.09 1.25
CA GLN A 257 19.59 -4.02 0.17
C GLN A 257 18.55 -2.94 0.42
N PHE A 258 18.08 -2.75 1.66
CA PHE A 258 17.22 -1.62 2.03
C PHE A 258 17.93 -0.29 1.79
N GLU A 259 19.18 -0.11 2.21
CA GLU A 259 19.96 1.10 1.92
C GLU A 259 20.03 1.42 0.44
N LYS A 260 20.33 0.40 -0.39
CA LYS A 260 20.39 0.52 -1.85
C LYS A 260 19.05 1.03 -2.40
N VAL A 261 17.93 0.46 -1.94
CA VAL A 261 16.59 0.84 -2.38
C VAL A 261 16.24 2.25 -1.93
N ILE A 262 16.54 2.61 -0.68
CA ILE A 262 16.30 3.96 -0.15
C ILE A 262 17.08 5.01 -0.95
N ARG A 263 18.35 4.74 -1.32
CA ARG A 263 19.12 5.63 -2.23
C ARG A 263 18.46 5.77 -3.59
N LYS A 264 17.92 4.67 -4.16
CA LYS A 264 17.15 4.75 -5.42
C LYS A 264 15.90 5.62 -5.26
N ILE A 265 15.18 5.49 -4.14
CA ILE A 265 14.00 6.29 -3.84
C ILE A 265 14.37 7.79 -3.72
N LYS A 266 15.47 8.10 -3.06
CA LYS A 266 15.98 9.48 -2.94
C LYS A 266 16.25 10.11 -4.31
N HIS A 267 16.86 9.36 -5.23
CA HIS A 267 17.23 9.87 -6.56
C HIS A 267 16.15 9.68 -7.62
N GLY A 268 15.25 8.74 -7.40
CA GLY A 268 14.11 8.48 -8.27
C GLY A 268 14.39 7.62 -9.50
N TYR A 269 13.34 7.52 -10.33
CA TYR A 269 13.39 6.82 -11.61
C TYR A 269 13.06 7.78 -12.76
N THR A 270 13.55 7.47 -13.96
CA THR A 270 13.18 8.17 -15.19
C THR A 270 11.86 7.60 -15.71
N ILE A 271 10.96 8.49 -16.15
CA ILE A 271 9.68 8.17 -16.79
C ILE A 271 9.92 7.82 -18.27
#